data_0d440376ffb0fd8cfb055dba56cf475c
#
_entry.id   0d440376ffb0fd8cfb055dba56cf475c
#
_cell.length_a   1.000
_cell.length_b   1.000
_cell.length_c   1.000
_cell.angle_alpha   90.00
_cell.angle_beta   90.00
_cell.angle_gamma   90.00
#
_symmetry.space_group_name_H-M   'P 1'
#
loop_
_entity.id
_entity.type
_entity.pdbx_description
1 polymer ?
#
loop_
_entity_poly.entity_id
_entity_poly.type
_entity_poly.pdbx_seq_one_letter_code
_entity_poly.pdbx_strand_id
1 'polypeptide(L)'
;DCYHIMVLHLIWLLPALLFLALFYIEPRRLFNAYLLSIVLILFAAIVSGLFVMHMEQLVNRNLAMLSLLILALFIPLSVIISTIYLIFNGRQMMTFEGRRLANLLSLFYGLAIALSLALTFFFPHFIFLHKILSLTNGLLIYGSYLYVTYILYGFVYNTFLVIKHPDYIIILGSGLIGDKVPPLLA
;
A
#
# COMPACT_ATOMS: atom_id res chain seq x y z
N ASP A 1 26.76 -21.77 7.41
CA ASP A 1 25.77 -20.69 7.70
C ASP A 1 26.08 -19.37 6.97
N CYS A 2 27.33 -19.01 6.75
CA CYS A 2 27.71 -17.79 6.00
C CYS A 2 27.20 -17.80 4.55
N TYR A 3 27.17 -18.95 3.90
CA TYR A 3 26.68 -19.13 2.52
C TYR A 3 25.18 -18.80 2.38
N HIS A 4 24.36 -19.25 3.33
CA HIS A 4 22.92 -18.95 3.32
C HIS A 4 22.62 -17.46 3.50
N ILE A 5 23.36 -16.78 4.35
CA ILE A 5 23.22 -15.34 4.57
C ILE A 5 23.62 -14.57 3.29
N MET A 6 24.70 -14.98 2.65
CA MET A 6 25.17 -14.37 1.41
C MET A 6 24.17 -14.54 0.25
N VAL A 7 23.57 -15.74 0.11
CA VAL A 7 22.54 -16.01 -0.89
C VAL A 7 21.26 -15.17 -0.63
N LEU A 8 20.84 -15.04 0.62
CA LEU A 8 19.70 -14.19 1.01
C LEU A 8 19.92 -12.72 0.62
N HIS A 9 21.13 -12.19 0.84
CA HIS A 9 21.46 -10.83 0.42
C HIS A 9 21.49 -10.66 -1.10
N LEU A 10 21.85 -11.67 -1.86
CA LEU A 10 21.83 -11.63 -3.33
C LEU A 10 20.40 -11.62 -3.89
N ILE A 11 19.45 -12.30 -3.24
CA ILE A 11 18.04 -12.42 -3.70
C ILE A 11 17.34 -11.07 -3.74
N TRP A 12 17.54 -10.19 -2.76
CA TRP A 12 16.90 -8.88 -2.76
C TRP A 12 17.72 -7.81 -3.49
N LEU A 13 19.03 -7.97 -3.56
CA LEU A 13 19.93 -7.01 -4.20
C LEU A 13 19.66 -6.90 -5.70
N LEU A 14 19.37 -8.02 -6.37
CA LEU A 14 19.10 -8.03 -7.79
C LEU A 14 17.84 -7.25 -8.18
N PRO A 15 16.66 -7.45 -7.56
CA PRO A 15 15.49 -6.59 -7.80
C PRO A 15 15.73 -5.12 -7.42
N ALA A 16 16.51 -4.86 -6.36
CA ALA A 16 16.83 -3.50 -5.94
C ALA A 16 17.68 -2.77 -6.98
N LEU A 17 18.70 -3.41 -7.52
CA LEU A 17 19.53 -2.86 -8.60
C LEU A 17 18.72 -2.64 -9.87
N LEU A 18 17.85 -3.59 -10.23
CA LEU A 18 16.96 -3.47 -11.37
C LEU A 18 15.99 -2.29 -11.19
N PHE A 19 15.42 -2.14 -9.99
CA PHE A 19 14.57 -0.99 -9.66
C PHE A 19 15.33 0.33 -9.82
N LEU A 20 16.54 0.44 -9.24
CA LEU A 20 17.34 1.66 -9.33
C LEU A 20 17.71 1.99 -10.77
N ALA A 21 18.10 1.00 -11.58
CA ALA A 21 18.44 1.19 -12.98
C ALA A 21 17.23 1.70 -13.79
N LEU A 22 16.08 1.05 -13.65
CA LEU A 22 14.85 1.44 -14.36
C LEU A 22 14.30 2.78 -13.86
N PHE A 23 14.39 3.05 -12.56
CA PHE A 23 14.00 4.33 -11.99
C PHE A 23 14.87 5.48 -12.50
N TYR A 24 16.17 5.26 -12.70
CA TYR A 24 17.07 6.25 -13.26
C TYR A 24 16.81 6.51 -14.76
N ILE A 25 16.55 5.44 -15.54
CA ILE A 25 16.32 5.53 -17.00
C ILE A 25 14.96 6.16 -17.28
N GLU A 26 13.90 5.67 -16.67
CA GLU A 26 12.53 6.11 -16.92
C GLU A 26 11.66 6.06 -15.64
N PRO A 27 11.75 7.10 -14.80
CA PRO A 27 11.07 7.12 -13.51
C PRO A 27 9.54 7.17 -13.61
N ARG A 28 8.96 7.48 -14.78
CA ARG A 28 7.50 7.58 -14.95
C ARG A 28 6.80 6.25 -15.22
N ARG A 29 7.54 5.15 -15.38
CA ARG A 29 6.93 3.83 -15.63
C ARG A 29 6.22 3.30 -14.41
N LEU A 30 4.94 2.94 -14.57
CA LEU A 30 4.14 2.28 -13.52
C LEU A 30 4.75 0.94 -13.08
N PHE A 31 5.49 0.27 -13.97
CA PHE A 31 6.20 -0.97 -13.63
C PHE A 31 7.20 -0.82 -12.50
N ASN A 32 7.81 0.35 -12.35
CA ASN A 32 8.73 0.63 -11.24
C ASN A 32 8.04 0.56 -9.87
N ALA A 33 6.74 0.85 -9.80
CA ALA A 33 5.97 0.71 -8.56
C ALA A 33 5.91 -0.75 -8.09
N TYR A 34 5.70 -1.69 -9.03
CA TYR A 34 5.71 -3.12 -8.71
C TYR A 34 7.10 -3.61 -8.29
N LEU A 35 8.15 -3.18 -8.98
CA LEU A 35 9.53 -3.52 -8.57
C LEU A 35 9.85 -2.98 -7.18
N LEU A 36 9.47 -1.75 -6.88
CA LEU A 36 9.64 -1.17 -5.54
C LEU A 36 8.92 -2.02 -4.48
N SER A 37 7.68 -2.43 -4.75
CA SER A 37 6.93 -3.25 -3.80
C SER A 37 7.58 -4.62 -3.58
N ILE A 38 8.10 -5.26 -4.62
CA ILE A 38 8.83 -6.53 -4.51
C ILE A 38 10.09 -6.34 -3.65
N VAL A 39 10.87 -5.28 -3.90
CA VAL A 39 12.07 -4.96 -3.12
C VAL A 39 11.72 -4.77 -1.64
N LEU A 40 10.65 -4.01 -1.34
CA LEU A 40 10.22 -3.75 0.03
C LEU A 40 9.72 -5.02 0.73
N ILE A 41 8.96 -5.88 0.04
CA ILE A 41 8.48 -7.15 0.59
C ILE A 41 9.66 -8.09 0.89
N LEU A 42 10.61 -8.24 -0.04
CA LEU A 42 11.79 -9.07 0.17
C LEU A 42 12.66 -8.53 1.31
N PHE A 43 12.85 -7.22 1.36
CA PHE A 43 13.59 -6.58 2.46
C PHE A 43 12.92 -6.82 3.81
N ALA A 44 11.61 -6.61 3.90
CA ALA A 44 10.84 -6.87 5.12
C ALA A 44 10.90 -8.34 5.55
N ALA A 45 10.83 -9.28 4.60
CA ALA A 45 10.97 -10.71 4.88
C ALA A 45 12.35 -11.08 5.43
N ILE A 46 13.42 -10.50 4.87
CA ILE A 46 14.80 -10.74 5.37
C ILE A 46 14.98 -10.13 6.76
N VAL A 47 14.56 -8.88 6.95
CA VAL A 47 14.67 -8.19 8.25
C VAL A 47 13.87 -8.93 9.32
N SER A 48 12.65 -9.37 9.03
CA SER A 48 11.85 -10.14 9.99
C SER A 48 12.48 -11.50 10.30
N GLY A 49 13.04 -12.19 9.33
CA GLY A 49 13.76 -13.44 9.53
C GLY A 49 15.01 -13.27 10.40
N LEU A 50 15.82 -12.26 10.12
CA LEU A 50 17.00 -11.95 10.93
C LEU A 50 16.62 -11.52 12.35
N PHE A 51 15.55 -10.76 12.50
CA PHE A 51 15.03 -10.35 13.80
C PHE A 51 14.63 -11.57 14.65
N VAL A 52 13.88 -12.51 14.06
CA VAL A 52 13.47 -13.75 14.75
C VAL A 52 14.69 -14.56 15.18
N MET A 53 15.65 -14.79 14.28
CA MET A 53 16.88 -15.53 14.58
C MET A 53 17.69 -14.87 15.72
N HIS A 54 17.76 -13.55 15.71
CA HIS A 54 18.50 -12.81 16.73
C HIS A 54 17.78 -12.85 18.09
N MET A 55 16.46 -12.76 18.11
CA MET A 55 15.65 -12.86 19.32
C MET A 55 15.71 -14.26 19.94
N GLU A 56 15.75 -15.32 19.14
CA GLU A 56 15.93 -16.70 19.63
C GLU A 56 17.28 -16.90 20.34
N GLN A 57 18.34 -16.25 19.82
CA GLN A 57 19.68 -16.34 20.41
C GLN A 57 19.85 -15.52 21.69
N LEU A 58 19.22 -14.35 21.78
CA LEU A 58 19.50 -13.38 22.86
C LEU A 58 18.57 -13.50 24.06
N VAL A 59 17.30 -13.87 23.88
CA VAL A 59 16.32 -13.56 24.93
C VAL A 59 15.64 -14.79 25.48
N ASN A 60 15.02 -15.57 24.74
CA ASN A 60 14.31 -16.80 25.09
C ASN A 60 13.25 -17.06 24.01
N ARG A 61 13.00 -18.32 23.73
CA ARG A 61 12.00 -18.77 22.76
C ARG A 61 10.60 -18.17 23.01
N ASN A 62 10.20 -18.01 24.27
CA ASN A 62 8.91 -17.46 24.64
C ASN A 62 8.76 -15.99 24.28
N LEU A 63 9.79 -15.17 24.40
CA LEU A 63 9.78 -13.74 24.02
C LEU A 63 9.83 -13.56 22.51
N ALA A 64 10.55 -14.41 21.78
CA ALA A 64 10.50 -14.46 20.32
C ALA A 64 9.09 -14.78 19.81
N MET A 65 8.42 -15.76 20.40
CA MET A 65 7.02 -16.09 20.08
C MET A 65 6.06 -14.94 20.39
N LEU A 66 6.25 -14.24 21.51
CA LEU A 66 5.43 -13.07 21.87
C LEU A 66 5.61 -11.92 20.87
N SER A 67 6.83 -11.65 20.41
CA SER A 67 7.09 -10.61 19.42
C SER A 67 6.46 -10.91 18.07
N LEU A 68 6.45 -12.18 17.64
CA LEU A 68 5.75 -12.62 16.44
C LEU A 68 4.22 -12.48 16.58
N LEU A 69 3.68 -12.79 17.75
CA LEU A 69 2.25 -12.64 18.02
C LEU A 69 1.83 -11.17 17.98
N ILE A 70 2.62 -10.27 18.55
CA ILE A 70 2.40 -8.83 18.48
C ILE A 70 2.43 -8.36 17.02
N LEU A 71 3.44 -8.79 16.24
CA LEU A 71 3.55 -8.44 14.82
C LEU A 71 2.33 -8.95 14.03
N ALA A 72 1.88 -10.18 14.29
CA ALA A 72 0.71 -10.76 13.65
C ALA A 72 -0.60 -10.00 13.97
N LEU A 73 -0.71 -9.38 15.15
CA LEU A 73 -1.85 -8.54 15.51
C LEU A 73 -1.87 -7.20 14.78
N PHE A 74 -0.71 -6.69 14.35
CA PHE A 74 -0.64 -5.44 13.58
C PHE A 74 -1.37 -5.53 12.25
N ILE A 75 -1.38 -6.69 11.59
CA ILE A 75 -2.03 -6.88 10.27
C ILE A 75 -3.54 -6.65 10.38
N PRO A 76 -4.32 -7.38 11.19
CA PRO A 76 -5.76 -7.15 11.29
C PRO A 76 -6.11 -5.77 11.84
N LEU A 77 -5.31 -5.24 12.77
CA LEU A 77 -5.50 -3.89 13.31
C LEU A 77 -5.33 -2.83 12.23
N SER A 78 -4.32 -2.95 11.38
CA SER A 78 -4.08 -2.03 10.26
C SER A 78 -5.23 -2.03 9.24
N VAL A 79 -5.84 -3.20 8.98
CA VAL A 79 -7.02 -3.32 8.12
C VAL A 79 -8.21 -2.58 8.72
N ILE A 80 -8.46 -2.71 10.01
CA ILE A 80 -9.55 -2.00 10.71
C ILE A 80 -9.32 -0.49 10.67
N ILE A 81 -8.12 -0.03 11.01
CA ILE A 81 -7.77 1.40 11.01
C ILE A 81 -7.90 1.99 9.60
N SER A 82 -7.37 1.29 8.57
CA SER A 82 -7.46 1.76 7.19
C SER A 82 -8.91 1.80 6.70
N THR A 83 -9.75 0.85 7.09
CA THR A 83 -11.18 0.84 6.76
C THR A 83 -11.90 2.06 7.34
N ILE A 84 -11.67 2.34 8.62
CA ILE A 84 -12.22 3.52 9.29
C ILE A 84 -11.75 4.79 8.59
N TYR A 85 -10.44 4.89 8.31
CA TYR A 85 -9.86 6.04 7.62
C TYR A 85 -10.49 6.27 6.23
N LEU A 86 -10.66 5.22 5.42
CA LEU A 86 -11.27 5.30 4.10
C LEU A 86 -12.70 5.81 4.14
N ILE A 87 -13.49 5.37 5.13
CA ILE A 87 -14.87 5.82 5.31
C ILE A 87 -14.92 7.31 5.71
N PHE A 88 -14.07 7.72 6.66
CA PHE A 88 -13.99 9.12 7.08
C PHE A 88 -13.49 10.02 5.94
N ASN A 89 -12.42 9.62 5.26
CA ASN A 89 -11.88 10.36 4.11
C ASN A 89 -12.92 10.50 2.99
N GLY A 90 -13.64 9.43 2.67
CA GLY A 90 -14.69 9.49 1.66
C GLY A 90 -15.85 10.44 2.03
N ARG A 91 -16.24 10.49 3.31
CA ARG A 91 -17.22 11.46 3.80
C ARG A 91 -16.70 12.90 3.69
N GLN A 92 -15.45 13.12 4.05
CA GLN A 92 -14.83 14.43 3.98
C GLN A 92 -14.69 14.93 2.54
N MET A 93 -14.30 14.08 1.61
CA MET A 93 -14.24 14.41 0.18
C MET A 93 -15.60 14.81 -0.40
N MET A 94 -16.69 14.17 0.03
CA MET A 94 -18.04 14.58 -0.37
C MET A 94 -18.42 16.00 0.04
N THR A 95 -17.90 16.46 1.17
CA THR A 95 -18.20 17.81 1.68
C THR A 95 -17.40 18.90 0.96
N PHE A 96 -16.15 18.60 0.58
CA PHE A 96 -15.24 19.60 -0.03
C PHE A 96 -15.30 19.61 -1.56
N GLU A 97 -15.40 18.45 -2.20
CA GLU A 97 -15.26 18.31 -3.66
C GLU A 97 -16.58 17.94 -4.37
N GLY A 98 -17.65 17.73 -3.60
CA GLY A 98 -18.97 17.35 -4.12
C GLY A 98 -19.12 15.84 -4.37
N ARG A 99 -20.38 15.47 -4.75
CA ARG A 99 -20.80 14.06 -4.85
C ARG A 99 -20.51 13.42 -6.21
N ARG A 100 -19.29 13.55 -6.72
CA ARG A 100 -18.89 12.85 -7.95
C ARG A 100 -18.48 11.41 -7.62
N LEU A 101 -18.70 10.46 -8.55
CA LEU A 101 -18.36 9.05 -8.34
C LEU A 101 -16.89 8.83 -7.97
N ALA A 102 -15.97 9.62 -8.53
CA ALA A 102 -14.55 9.55 -8.20
C ALA A 102 -14.26 9.85 -6.72
N ASN A 103 -14.99 10.83 -6.14
CA ASN A 103 -14.82 11.24 -4.74
C ASN A 103 -15.47 10.25 -3.76
N LEU A 104 -16.45 9.47 -4.27
CA LEU A 104 -17.12 8.42 -3.50
C LEU A 104 -16.36 7.10 -3.47
N LEU A 105 -15.32 6.95 -4.31
CA LEU A 105 -14.60 5.68 -4.46
C LEU A 105 -13.99 5.19 -3.13
N SER A 106 -13.37 6.06 -2.35
CA SER A 106 -12.78 5.71 -1.04
C SER A 106 -13.86 5.28 -0.04
N LEU A 107 -15.03 5.95 -0.05
CA LEU A 107 -16.15 5.57 0.79
C LEU A 107 -16.69 4.18 0.43
N PHE A 108 -16.97 3.94 -0.85
CA PHE A 108 -17.45 2.63 -1.31
C PHE A 108 -16.45 1.52 -1.04
N TYR A 109 -15.16 1.80 -1.24
CA TYR A 109 -14.10 0.85 -0.96
C TYR A 109 -14.01 0.50 0.53
N GLY A 110 -14.04 1.51 1.41
CA GLY A 110 -14.05 1.30 2.86
C GLY A 110 -15.31 0.54 3.32
N LEU A 111 -16.49 0.85 2.77
CA LEU A 111 -17.73 0.13 3.06
C LEU A 111 -17.68 -1.32 2.55
N ALA A 112 -17.09 -1.58 1.38
CA ALA A 112 -16.92 -2.92 0.85
C ALA A 112 -16.04 -3.78 1.77
N ILE A 113 -14.91 -3.23 2.27
CA ILE A 113 -14.06 -3.92 3.25
C ILE A 113 -14.84 -4.17 4.54
N ALA A 114 -15.51 -3.16 5.10
CA ALA A 114 -16.28 -3.31 6.33
C ALA A 114 -17.37 -4.38 6.20
N LEU A 115 -18.11 -4.36 5.09
CA LEU A 115 -19.16 -5.35 4.82
C LEU A 115 -18.59 -6.76 4.66
N SER A 116 -17.49 -6.92 3.91
CA SER A 116 -16.86 -8.23 3.72
C SER A 116 -16.34 -8.82 5.04
N LEU A 117 -15.75 -7.99 5.91
CA LEU A 117 -15.31 -8.41 7.25
C LEU A 117 -16.51 -8.82 8.12
N ALA A 118 -17.58 -7.99 8.13
CA ALA A 118 -18.79 -8.29 8.89
C ALA A 118 -19.43 -9.60 8.43
N LEU A 119 -19.61 -9.79 7.12
CA LEU A 119 -20.20 -11.03 6.59
C LEU A 119 -19.34 -12.27 6.88
N THR A 120 -18.03 -12.15 6.80
CA THR A 120 -17.10 -13.25 7.14
C THR A 120 -17.23 -13.63 8.62
N PHE A 121 -17.41 -12.66 9.51
CA PHE A 121 -17.52 -12.90 10.95
C PHE A 121 -18.88 -13.46 11.36
N PHE A 122 -19.99 -12.93 10.80
CA PHE A 122 -21.33 -13.32 11.21
C PHE A 122 -21.86 -14.60 10.53
N PHE A 123 -21.35 -14.93 9.33
CA PHE A 123 -21.85 -16.04 8.53
C PHE A 123 -20.78 -17.08 8.14
N PRO A 124 -20.00 -17.64 9.08
CA PRO A 124 -18.91 -18.55 8.78
C PRO A 124 -19.35 -19.90 8.19
N HIS A 125 -20.61 -20.32 8.44
CA HIS A 125 -21.09 -21.67 8.10
C HIS A 125 -21.76 -21.78 6.73
N PHE A 126 -22.01 -20.67 6.02
CA PHE A 126 -22.63 -20.69 4.68
C PHE A 126 -21.58 -20.94 3.60
N ILE A 127 -21.45 -22.20 3.13
CA ILE A 127 -20.43 -22.61 2.15
C ILE A 127 -20.46 -21.77 0.86
N PHE A 128 -21.66 -21.50 0.32
CA PHE A 128 -21.80 -20.69 -0.90
C PHE A 128 -21.37 -19.24 -0.68
N LEU A 129 -21.81 -18.63 0.42
CA LEU A 129 -21.44 -17.27 0.80
C LEU A 129 -19.93 -17.16 1.04
N HIS A 130 -19.34 -18.16 1.68
CA HIS A 130 -17.90 -18.21 1.96
C HIS A 130 -17.06 -18.20 0.68
N LYS A 131 -17.48 -18.92 -0.37
CA LYS A 131 -16.78 -18.90 -1.68
C LYS A 131 -16.83 -17.51 -2.34
N ILE A 132 -18.00 -16.85 -2.33
CA ILE A 132 -18.15 -15.50 -2.86
C ILE A 132 -17.32 -14.50 -2.06
N LEU A 133 -17.37 -14.57 -0.75
CA LEU A 133 -16.60 -13.70 0.14
C LEU A 133 -15.09 -13.90 -0.04
N SER A 134 -14.62 -15.14 -0.23
CA SER A 134 -13.20 -15.42 -0.49
C SER A 134 -12.72 -14.74 -1.78
N LEU A 135 -13.51 -14.79 -2.86
CA LEU A 135 -13.19 -14.10 -4.11
C LEU A 135 -13.21 -12.57 -3.92
N THR A 136 -14.23 -12.05 -3.26
CA THR A 136 -14.36 -10.61 -2.98
C THR A 136 -13.20 -10.11 -2.11
N ASN A 137 -12.85 -10.84 -1.06
CA ASN A 137 -11.72 -10.51 -0.21
C ASN A 137 -10.39 -10.54 -0.99
N GLY A 138 -10.21 -11.51 -1.89
CA GLY A 138 -9.05 -11.55 -2.79
C GLY A 138 -8.93 -10.30 -3.66
N LEU A 139 -10.05 -9.85 -4.26
CA LEU A 139 -10.09 -8.62 -5.05
C LEU A 139 -9.82 -7.37 -4.20
N LEU A 140 -10.37 -7.30 -2.99
CA LEU A 140 -10.12 -6.19 -2.07
C LEU A 140 -8.66 -6.15 -1.59
N ILE A 141 -8.05 -7.30 -1.28
CA ILE A 141 -6.63 -7.37 -0.92
C ILE A 141 -5.76 -6.92 -2.09
N TYR A 142 -6.04 -7.40 -3.30
CA TYR A 142 -5.30 -7.00 -4.50
C TYR A 142 -5.44 -5.51 -4.79
N GLY A 143 -6.65 -4.95 -4.70
CA GLY A 143 -6.90 -3.53 -4.87
C GLY A 143 -6.16 -2.68 -3.81
N SER A 144 -6.16 -3.12 -2.55
CA SER A 144 -5.42 -2.46 -1.46
C SER A 144 -3.90 -2.50 -1.72
N TYR A 145 -3.38 -3.64 -2.18
CA TYR A 145 -1.98 -3.78 -2.55
C TYR A 145 -1.60 -2.79 -3.66
N LEU A 146 -2.40 -2.69 -4.73
CA LEU A 146 -2.15 -1.74 -5.81
C LEU A 146 -2.14 -0.30 -5.29
N TYR A 147 -3.14 0.06 -4.49
CA TYR A 147 -3.28 1.40 -3.94
C TYR A 147 -2.06 1.79 -3.09
N VAL A 148 -1.66 0.94 -2.15
CA VAL A 148 -0.49 1.18 -1.31
C VAL A 148 0.80 1.27 -2.14
N THR A 149 0.96 0.37 -3.11
CA THR A 149 2.12 0.34 -4.01
C THR A 149 2.26 1.65 -4.78
N TYR A 150 1.17 2.18 -5.34
CA TYR A 150 1.20 3.44 -6.09
C TYR A 150 1.43 4.66 -5.20
N ILE A 151 0.87 4.69 -3.98
CA ILE A 151 1.14 5.77 -3.02
C ILE A 151 2.62 5.77 -2.62
N LEU A 152 3.17 4.61 -2.25
CA LEU A 152 4.59 4.49 -1.89
C LEU A 152 5.49 4.91 -3.04
N TYR A 153 5.18 4.46 -4.26
CA TYR A 153 5.95 4.86 -5.44
C TYR A 153 5.83 6.36 -5.72
N GLY A 154 4.63 6.94 -5.59
CA GLY A 154 4.41 8.37 -5.74
C GLY A 154 5.22 9.19 -4.72
N PHE A 155 5.31 8.72 -3.49
CA PHE A 155 6.14 9.34 -2.46
C PHE A 155 7.64 9.28 -2.82
N VAL A 156 8.14 8.11 -3.22
CA VAL A 156 9.54 7.92 -3.67
C VAL A 156 9.83 8.81 -4.89
N TYR A 157 8.94 8.77 -5.88
CA TYR A 157 9.05 9.58 -7.10
C TYR A 157 9.14 11.07 -6.78
N ASN A 158 8.25 11.58 -5.94
CA ASN A 158 8.22 13.00 -5.57
C ASN A 158 9.44 13.43 -4.75
N THR A 159 9.96 12.53 -3.90
CA THR A 159 11.11 12.83 -3.05
C THR A 159 12.43 12.86 -3.83
N PHE A 160 12.62 11.93 -4.77
CA PHE A 160 13.90 11.75 -5.46
C PHE A 160 13.98 12.46 -6.82
N LEU A 161 12.86 12.83 -7.45
CA LEU A 161 12.87 13.50 -8.76
C LEU A 161 13.01 15.01 -8.72
N VAL A 162 12.95 15.64 -7.56
CA VAL A 162 13.15 17.10 -7.37
C VAL A 162 14.56 17.56 -7.77
N ILE A 163 15.46 16.64 -8.13
CA ILE A 163 16.87 16.94 -8.50
C ILE A 163 17.00 17.60 -9.89
N LYS A 164 16.02 17.48 -10.75
CA LYS A 164 16.03 18.17 -12.07
C LYS A 164 15.23 19.45 -11.97
N HIS A 165 15.89 20.58 -11.97
CA HIS A 165 15.23 21.89 -12.11
C HIS A 165 14.54 21.93 -13.49
N PRO A 166 13.22 22.10 -13.56
CA PRO A 166 12.52 22.24 -14.81
C PRO A 166 12.84 23.62 -15.41
N ASP A 167 13.21 23.65 -16.67
CA ASP A 167 13.46 24.91 -17.41
C ASP A 167 12.16 25.69 -17.65
N TYR A 168 11.02 24.97 -17.70
CA TYR A 168 9.70 25.54 -17.96
C TYR A 168 8.63 24.87 -17.12
N ILE A 169 7.70 25.66 -16.59
CA ILE A 169 6.49 25.20 -15.92
C ILE A 169 5.29 25.46 -16.84
N ILE A 170 4.65 24.41 -17.33
CA ILE A 170 3.42 24.54 -18.12
C ILE A 170 2.24 24.38 -17.15
N ILE A 171 1.54 25.47 -16.89
CA ILE A 171 0.29 25.45 -16.14
C ILE A 171 -0.83 25.14 -17.13
N LEU A 172 -1.40 23.93 -17.04
CA LEU A 172 -2.60 23.59 -17.79
C LEU A 172 -3.76 24.37 -17.16
N GLY A 173 -4.28 25.36 -17.90
CA GLY A 173 -5.45 26.11 -17.47
C GLY A 173 -6.63 25.15 -17.27
N SER A 174 -7.26 25.14 -16.10
CA SER A 174 -8.56 24.54 -15.93
C SER A 174 -9.57 25.40 -16.69
N GLY A 175 -10.50 24.76 -17.39
CA GLY A 175 -11.56 25.48 -18.10
C GLY A 175 -12.26 26.48 -17.17
N LEU A 176 -12.44 27.69 -17.63
CA LEU A 176 -13.20 28.71 -16.90
C LEU A 176 -14.64 28.24 -16.69
N ILE A 177 -15.15 28.35 -15.48
CA ILE A 177 -16.58 28.19 -15.21
C ILE A 177 -17.21 29.56 -15.36
N GLY A 178 -17.70 29.87 -16.59
CA GLY A 178 -18.06 31.23 -16.98
C GLY A 178 -16.81 32.11 -17.06
N ASP A 179 -16.80 33.26 -16.37
CA ASP A 179 -15.67 34.21 -16.34
C ASP A 179 -14.79 34.08 -15.07
N LYS A 180 -15.02 33.03 -14.26
CA LYS A 180 -14.31 32.85 -12.97
C LYS A 180 -13.37 31.66 -12.99
N VAL A 181 -12.20 31.85 -12.42
CA VAL A 181 -11.24 30.79 -12.14
C VAL A 181 -11.84 29.84 -11.09
N PRO A 182 -11.82 28.50 -11.31
CA PRO A 182 -12.32 27.56 -10.30
C PRO A 182 -11.55 27.70 -8.99
N PRO A 183 -12.23 27.45 -7.83
CA PRO A 183 -11.63 27.61 -6.49
C PRO A 183 -10.36 26.79 -6.23
N LEU A 184 -10.06 25.77 -7.07
CA LEU A 184 -8.86 24.95 -7.00
C LEU A 184 -7.59 25.65 -7.49
N LEU A 185 -7.71 26.85 -8.09
CA LEU A 185 -6.59 27.64 -8.61
C LEU A 185 -6.58 29.08 -8.05
N ALA A 186 -7.49 29.40 -7.18
CA ALA A 186 -7.52 30.66 -6.40
C ALA A 186 -6.93 30.40 -5.01
#